data_47c4700f62b6f5080f3bb4fdf1056dd4
#
_entry.id   47c4700f62b6f5080f3bb4fdf1056dd4
#
_cell.length_a   1.000
_cell.length_b   1.000
_cell.length_c   1.000
_cell.angle_alpha   90.00
_cell.angle_beta   90.00
_cell.angle_gamma   90.00
#
_symmetry.space_group_name_H-M   'P 1'
#
loop_
_entity.id
_entity.type
_entity.pdbx_description
1 polymer ?
#
loop_
_entity_poly.entity_id
_entity_poly.type
_entity_poly.pdbx_seq_one_letter_code
_entity_poly.pdbx_strand_id
1 'polypeptide(L)'
;GEDTLSLHDALPIYDSEAEGWQIDSPYEEASMEKASCGLYPYLFVTNDDPTVYLSLGMTYFGNKKLDMKSVRVETEDNYYDFTCDEEFIGGYDNDLKAWFDYELFDMDDETSWLNEWLAAKSVTATFTGRDGSTKTYTLTKDNLQAIRDILNAYDTLLGSDVSTARVVLRSLVK
;
A
#
# COMPACT_ATOMS: atom_id res chain seq x y z
N GLY A 1 1.47 -16.01 14.93
CA GLY A 1 2.23 -15.29 13.93
C GLY A 1 2.12 -16.07 12.68
N GLU A 2 1.70 -17.02 12.89
CA GLU A 2 1.33 -17.99 11.92
C GLU A 2 0.52 -17.36 10.80
N ASP A 3 -0.10 -16.22 11.02
CA ASP A 3 -0.91 -15.54 10.03
C ASP A 3 -0.14 -14.44 9.28
N THR A 4 1.14 -14.28 9.57
CA THR A 4 1.98 -13.32 8.86
C THR A 4 2.34 -13.85 7.49
N LEU A 5 1.97 -13.10 6.43
CA LEU A 5 2.44 -13.42 5.10
C LEU A 5 3.96 -13.27 5.03
N SER A 6 4.59 -14.17 4.32
CA SER A 6 6.01 -14.10 4.01
C SER A 6 6.20 -13.60 2.59
N LEU A 7 7.45 -13.48 2.15
CA LEU A 7 7.75 -13.22 0.74
C LEU A 7 7.13 -14.26 -0.20
N HIS A 8 6.85 -15.45 0.31
CA HIS A 8 6.21 -16.50 -0.49
C HIS A 8 4.74 -16.22 -0.79
N ASP A 9 4.06 -15.52 0.13
CA ASP A 9 2.64 -15.20 0.01
C ASP A 9 2.41 -13.94 -0.82
N ALA A 10 3.33 -12.97 -0.72
CA ALA A 10 3.35 -11.76 -1.55
C ALA A 10 4.12 -12.04 -2.84
N LEU A 11 3.47 -12.70 -3.80
CA LEU A 11 4.12 -13.15 -5.04
C LEU A 11 4.62 -11.97 -5.88
N PRO A 12 5.91 -11.93 -6.24
CA PRO A 12 6.45 -10.86 -7.07
C PRO A 12 6.01 -10.98 -8.52
N ILE A 13 5.72 -9.86 -9.14
CA ILE A 13 5.39 -9.73 -10.56
C ILE A 13 6.52 -8.97 -11.23
N TYR A 14 7.08 -9.55 -12.30
CA TYR A 14 8.12 -8.87 -13.07
C TYR A 14 7.50 -7.84 -14.01
N ASP A 15 8.00 -6.60 -13.93
CA ASP A 15 7.63 -5.52 -14.83
C ASP A 15 8.79 -5.25 -15.79
N SER A 16 8.62 -5.61 -17.05
CA SER A 16 9.65 -5.48 -18.07
C SER A 16 9.90 -4.02 -18.49
N GLU A 17 8.90 -3.15 -18.38
CA GLU A 17 9.06 -1.73 -18.70
C GLU A 17 9.83 -0.99 -17.62
N ALA A 18 9.53 -1.27 -16.37
CA ALA A 18 10.22 -0.70 -15.22
C ALA A 18 11.52 -1.43 -14.86
N GLU A 19 11.82 -2.53 -15.53
CA GLU A 19 13.01 -3.38 -15.31
C GLU A 19 13.17 -3.81 -13.85
N GLY A 20 12.10 -4.35 -13.27
CA GLY A 20 12.10 -4.76 -11.87
C GLY A 20 10.93 -5.64 -11.49
N TRP A 21 10.86 -5.90 -10.18
CA TRP A 21 9.88 -6.79 -9.57
C TRP A 21 8.95 -5.98 -8.67
N GLN A 22 7.65 -6.16 -8.84
CA GLN A 22 6.64 -5.61 -7.95
C GLN A 22 6.11 -6.70 -7.02
N ILE A 23 5.99 -6.39 -5.74
CA ILE A 23 5.46 -7.29 -4.72
C ILE A 23 4.26 -6.61 -4.08
N ASP A 24 3.09 -7.21 -4.28
CA ASP A 24 1.81 -6.72 -3.76
C ASP A 24 1.30 -7.66 -2.66
N SER A 25 0.45 -7.13 -1.80
CA SER A 25 -0.29 -7.96 -0.86
C SER A 25 -1.56 -8.51 -1.50
N PRO A 26 -1.89 -9.80 -1.32
CA PRO A 26 -3.15 -10.36 -1.83
C PRO A 26 -4.39 -9.75 -1.17
N TYR A 27 -4.26 -9.11 -0.01
CA TYR A 27 -5.36 -8.42 0.65
C TYR A 27 -5.83 -7.19 -0.11
N GLU A 28 -4.95 -6.54 -0.88
CA GLU A 28 -5.31 -5.40 -1.71
C GLU A 28 -6.35 -5.78 -2.76
N GLU A 29 -6.09 -6.83 -3.53
CA GLU A 29 -7.00 -7.31 -4.56
C GLU A 29 -8.37 -7.64 -3.98
N ALA A 30 -8.39 -8.37 -2.86
CA ALA A 30 -9.64 -8.73 -2.18
C ALA A 30 -10.42 -7.50 -1.72
N SER A 31 -9.73 -6.45 -1.27
CA SER A 31 -10.35 -5.19 -0.86
C SER A 31 -10.94 -4.44 -2.07
N MET A 32 -10.20 -4.40 -3.17
CA MET A 32 -10.64 -3.72 -4.39
C MET A 32 -11.88 -4.40 -5.00
N GLU A 33 -11.95 -5.71 -4.99
CA GLU A 33 -13.11 -6.47 -5.46
C GLU A 33 -14.40 -6.13 -4.70
N LYS A 34 -14.26 -5.71 -3.45
CA LYS A 34 -15.39 -5.29 -2.60
C LYS A 34 -15.65 -3.79 -2.65
N ALA A 35 -14.93 -3.04 -3.48
CA ALA A 35 -14.98 -1.59 -3.49
C ALA A 35 -14.77 -0.99 -2.10
N SER A 36 -13.83 -1.52 -1.33
CA SER A 36 -13.47 -1.03 0.00
C SER A 36 -12.28 -0.09 -0.09
N CYS A 37 -12.32 1.00 0.68
CA CYS A 37 -11.15 1.84 0.87
C CYS A 37 -9.98 1.04 1.45
N GLY A 38 -8.77 1.50 1.24
CA GLY A 38 -7.62 0.83 1.80
C GLY A 38 -6.32 1.61 1.64
N LEU A 39 -5.36 1.24 2.49
CA LEU A 39 -4.00 1.74 2.48
C LEU A 39 -3.07 0.54 2.34
N TYR A 40 -2.71 0.20 1.10
CA TYR A 40 -1.96 -1.02 0.81
C TYR A 40 -0.56 -0.70 0.31
N PRO A 41 0.47 -1.14 1.03
CA PRO A 41 1.84 -0.96 0.59
C PRO A 41 2.24 -2.03 -0.42
N TYR A 42 3.25 -1.69 -1.21
CA TYR A 42 3.94 -2.65 -2.04
C TYR A 42 5.40 -2.28 -2.23
N LEU A 43 6.17 -3.25 -2.70
CA LEU A 43 7.59 -3.10 -2.95
C LEU A 43 7.84 -3.10 -4.45
N PHE A 44 8.84 -2.33 -4.85
CA PHE A 44 9.44 -2.44 -6.15
C PHE A 44 10.94 -2.67 -5.99
N VAL A 45 11.47 -3.68 -6.67
CA VAL A 45 12.89 -4.03 -6.60
C VAL A 45 13.49 -3.97 -7.99
N THR A 46 14.48 -3.12 -8.19
CA THR A 46 15.14 -2.96 -9.49
C THR A 46 16.03 -4.16 -9.81
N ASN A 47 16.25 -4.38 -11.12
CA ASN A 47 16.89 -5.61 -11.62
C ASN A 47 18.41 -5.61 -11.56
N ASP A 48 19.05 -4.52 -11.98
CA ASP A 48 20.51 -4.49 -12.19
C ASP A 48 21.32 -4.09 -10.95
N ASP A 49 20.82 -3.13 -10.20
CA ASP A 49 21.38 -2.72 -8.91
C ASP A 49 20.19 -2.73 -7.94
N PRO A 50 19.89 -3.88 -7.31
CA PRO A 50 18.64 -4.05 -6.60
C PRO A 50 18.46 -3.01 -5.50
N THR A 51 17.71 -2.00 -5.82
CA THR A 51 17.21 -1.02 -4.87
C THR A 51 15.77 -1.40 -4.55
N VAL A 52 15.47 -1.42 -3.27
CA VAL A 52 14.13 -1.75 -2.78
C VAL A 52 13.41 -0.45 -2.47
N TYR A 53 12.28 -0.24 -3.15
CA TYR A 53 11.41 0.91 -2.92
C TYR A 53 10.14 0.46 -2.23
N LEU A 54 9.75 1.19 -1.20
CA LEU A 54 8.49 0.98 -0.49
C LEU A 54 7.53 2.10 -0.83
N SER A 55 6.35 1.72 -1.31
CA SER A 55 5.28 2.65 -1.65
C SER A 55 4.00 2.28 -0.92
N LEU A 56 3.13 3.26 -0.74
CA LEU A 56 1.82 3.07 -0.13
C LEU A 56 0.75 3.59 -1.08
N GLY A 57 -0.10 2.67 -1.55
CA GLY A 57 -1.27 3.01 -2.35
C GLY A 57 -2.45 3.31 -1.45
N MET A 58 -3.03 4.49 -1.60
CA MET A 58 -4.25 4.87 -0.89
C MET A 58 -5.41 4.91 -1.86
N THR A 59 -6.44 4.14 -1.58
CA THR A 59 -7.62 4.02 -2.43
C THR A 59 -8.86 4.45 -1.69
N TYR A 60 -9.56 5.42 -2.26
CA TYR A 60 -10.90 5.78 -1.89
C TYR A 60 -11.89 5.04 -2.77
N PHE A 61 -12.95 4.49 -2.16
CA PHE A 61 -14.15 4.04 -2.84
C PHE A 61 -15.37 4.63 -2.16
N GLY A 62 -16.35 5.03 -2.93
CA GLY A 62 -17.59 5.55 -2.38
C GLY A 62 -18.68 5.77 -3.43
N ASN A 63 -19.85 6.19 -2.96
CA ASN A 63 -21.02 6.45 -3.81
C ASN A 63 -20.94 7.78 -4.55
N LYS A 64 -19.99 8.63 -4.17
CA LYS A 64 -19.83 9.97 -4.73
C LYS A 64 -18.40 10.15 -5.21
N LYS A 65 -18.22 10.91 -6.27
CA LYS A 65 -16.92 11.38 -6.69
C LYS A 65 -16.34 12.25 -5.56
N LEU A 66 -15.14 11.91 -5.10
CA LEU A 66 -14.48 12.64 -4.05
C LEU A 66 -13.54 13.72 -4.59
N ASP A 67 -12.77 13.38 -5.61
CA ASP A 67 -11.72 14.22 -6.14
C ASP A 67 -10.67 14.53 -5.05
N MET A 68 -9.98 13.50 -4.64
CA MET A 68 -9.15 13.44 -3.44
C MET A 68 -8.00 14.46 -3.47
N LYS A 69 -7.91 15.29 -2.43
CA LYS A 69 -6.79 16.23 -2.30
C LYS A 69 -5.84 15.87 -1.16
N SER A 70 -6.32 15.17 -0.14
CA SER A 70 -5.48 14.78 1.00
C SER A 70 -6.05 13.59 1.73
N VAL A 71 -5.16 12.90 2.46
CA VAL A 71 -5.55 11.83 3.37
C VAL A 71 -4.85 12.09 4.70
N ARG A 72 -5.61 12.05 5.78
CA ARG A 72 -5.05 12.08 7.14
C ARG A 72 -5.22 10.72 7.77
N VAL A 73 -4.10 10.12 8.16
CA VAL A 73 -4.10 8.89 8.94
C VAL A 73 -3.93 9.25 10.41
N GLU A 74 -4.76 8.66 11.26
CA GLU A 74 -4.73 8.95 12.71
C GLU A 74 -4.65 7.67 13.53
N THR A 75 -3.84 7.73 14.58
CA THR A 75 -3.82 6.75 15.67
C THR A 75 -4.33 7.43 16.93
N GLU A 76 -4.39 6.71 18.05
CA GLU A 76 -4.74 7.30 19.34
C GLU A 76 -3.76 8.36 19.81
N ASP A 77 -2.52 8.33 19.32
CA ASP A 77 -1.44 9.20 19.79
C ASP A 77 -0.97 10.25 18.79
N ASN A 78 -1.22 10.04 17.50
CA ASN A 78 -0.59 10.86 16.45
C ASN A 78 -1.43 10.95 15.19
N TYR A 79 -1.05 11.86 14.29
CA TYR A 79 -1.63 11.95 12.96
C TYR A 79 -0.55 12.14 11.89
N TYR A 80 -0.89 11.77 10.66
CA TYR A 80 0.03 11.75 9.52
C TYR A 80 -0.70 12.27 8.30
N ASP A 81 -0.20 13.34 7.69
CA ASP A 81 -0.84 13.98 6.55
C ASP A 81 -0.17 13.64 5.23
N PHE A 82 -0.99 13.32 4.26
CA PHE A 82 -0.58 13.04 2.89
C PHE A 82 -1.32 13.97 1.95
N THR A 83 -0.56 14.70 1.12
CA THR A 83 -1.14 15.60 0.12
C THR A 83 -1.12 14.90 -1.23
N CYS A 84 -2.26 14.86 -1.89
CA CYS A 84 -2.39 14.24 -3.21
C CYS A 84 -2.01 15.22 -4.31
N ASP A 85 -1.36 14.72 -5.35
CA ASP A 85 -1.10 15.46 -6.56
C ASP A 85 -2.40 15.68 -7.35
N GLU A 86 -2.39 16.65 -8.25
CA GLU A 86 -3.56 16.90 -9.11
C GLU A 86 -3.76 15.81 -10.17
N GLU A 87 -2.75 15.00 -10.42
CA GLU A 87 -2.73 13.94 -11.45
C GLU A 87 -2.97 12.54 -10.87
N PHE A 88 -3.79 12.42 -9.84
CA PHE A 88 -4.14 11.11 -9.31
C PHE A 88 -5.05 10.33 -10.30
N ILE A 89 -5.11 9.02 -10.12
CA ILE A 89 -5.99 8.15 -10.91
C ILE A 89 -7.35 8.09 -10.22
N GLY A 90 -8.42 8.37 -10.96
CA GLY A 90 -9.76 8.31 -10.41
C GLY A 90 -10.82 8.21 -11.48
N GLY A 91 -12.02 7.79 -11.09
CA GLY A 91 -13.15 7.64 -11.98
C GLY A 91 -14.29 6.86 -11.37
N TYR A 92 -15.23 6.47 -12.22
CA TYR A 92 -16.35 5.60 -11.85
C TYR A 92 -16.12 4.20 -12.42
N ASP A 93 -16.14 3.21 -11.55
CA ASP A 93 -16.02 1.81 -11.94
C ASP A 93 -17.42 1.22 -12.17
N ASN A 94 -17.71 0.83 -13.41
CA ASN A 94 -19.03 0.31 -13.80
C ASN A 94 -19.28 -1.10 -13.24
N ASP A 95 -18.24 -1.89 -13.04
CA ASP A 95 -18.38 -3.25 -12.52
C ASP A 95 -18.61 -3.25 -11.01
N LEU A 96 -17.88 -2.41 -10.31
CA LEU A 96 -18.02 -2.24 -8.85
C LEU A 96 -19.14 -1.28 -8.48
N LYS A 97 -19.64 -0.49 -9.43
CA LYS A 97 -20.65 0.54 -9.23
C LYS A 97 -20.26 1.53 -8.13
N ALA A 98 -19.03 2.00 -8.19
CA ALA A 98 -18.47 2.91 -7.20
C ALA A 98 -17.54 3.92 -7.85
N TRP A 99 -17.45 5.09 -7.24
CA TRP A 99 -16.42 6.05 -7.53
C TRP A 99 -15.13 5.64 -6.80
N PHE A 100 -13.99 5.87 -7.43
CA PHE A 100 -12.70 5.62 -6.78
C PHE A 100 -11.69 6.72 -7.10
N ASP A 101 -10.77 6.93 -6.18
CA ASP A 101 -9.55 7.71 -6.36
C ASP A 101 -8.38 6.90 -5.81
N TYR A 102 -7.25 6.98 -6.48
CA TYR A 102 -6.04 6.26 -6.11
C TYR A 102 -4.84 7.18 -6.20
N GLU A 103 -4.01 7.18 -5.16
CA GLU A 103 -2.74 7.89 -5.12
C GLU A 103 -1.67 6.99 -4.53
N LEU A 104 -0.46 7.13 -5.06
CA LEU A 104 0.71 6.38 -4.63
C LEU A 104 1.68 7.31 -3.91
N PHE A 105 2.09 6.92 -2.71
CA PHE A 105 3.03 7.67 -1.90
C PHE A 105 4.30 6.88 -1.66
N ASP A 106 5.45 7.56 -1.78
CA ASP A 106 6.75 7.00 -1.44
C ASP A 106 6.89 6.94 0.09
N MET A 107 7.27 5.77 0.62
CA MET A 107 7.40 5.53 2.05
C MET A 107 8.81 5.09 2.47
N ASP A 108 9.80 5.19 1.59
CA ASP A 108 11.16 4.71 1.87
C ASP A 108 11.76 5.34 3.13
N ASP A 109 11.51 6.63 3.35
CA ASP A 109 12.01 7.36 4.51
C ASP A 109 11.01 7.41 5.68
N GLU A 110 9.85 6.77 5.54
CA GLU A 110 8.72 6.89 6.47
C GLU A 110 8.26 5.54 7.04
N THR A 111 9.16 4.56 7.10
CA THR A 111 8.82 3.24 7.66
C THR A 111 8.42 3.31 9.13
N SER A 112 8.94 4.30 9.87
CA SER A 112 8.53 4.52 11.26
C SER A 112 7.04 4.80 11.41
N TRP A 113 6.43 5.50 10.45
CA TRP A 113 4.99 5.76 10.44
C TRP A 113 4.20 4.45 10.37
N LEU A 114 4.60 3.55 9.46
CA LEU A 114 3.95 2.25 9.32
C LEU A 114 4.09 1.41 10.59
N ASN A 115 5.25 1.44 11.23
CA ASN A 115 5.47 0.75 12.50
C ASN A 115 4.57 1.32 13.62
N GLU A 116 4.40 2.63 13.67
CA GLU A 116 3.50 3.28 14.63
C GLU A 116 2.04 2.86 14.38
N TRP A 117 1.62 2.77 13.12
CA TRP A 117 0.26 2.28 12.80
C TRP A 117 0.06 0.84 13.26
N LEU A 118 1.05 -0.03 13.05
CA LEU A 118 0.97 -1.43 13.47
C LEU A 118 0.95 -1.59 14.99
N ALA A 119 1.55 -0.66 15.73
CA ALA A 119 1.56 -0.67 17.19
C ALA A 119 0.31 -0.02 17.81
N ALA A 120 -0.48 0.71 17.03
CA ALA A 120 -1.65 1.43 17.52
C ALA A 120 -2.82 0.49 17.82
N LYS A 121 -3.72 0.93 18.67
CA LYS A 121 -4.95 0.20 18.97
C LYS A 121 -5.95 0.28 17.83
N SER A 122 -5.96 1.41 17.14
CA SER A 122 -6.84 1.67 16.00
C SER A 122 -6.19 2.69 15.07
N VAL A 123 -6.39 2.50 13.79
CA VAL A 123 -5.88 3.42 12.75
C VAL A 123 -7.05 3.81 11.85
N THR A 124 -7.26 5.10 11.67
CA THR A 124 -8.28 5.64 10.77
C THR A 124 -7.66 6.52 9.71
N ALA A 125 -8.20 6.46 8.51
CA ALA A 125 -7.83 7.33 7.40
C ALA A 125 -9.02 8.18 6.99
N THR A 126 -8.84 9.49 6.92
CA THR A 126 -9.84 10.42 6.44
C THR A 126 -9.42 10.95 5.09
N PHE A 127 -10.15 10.56 4.06
CA PHE A 127 -9.98 11.06 2.71
C PHE A 127 -10.77 12.36 2.55
N THR A 128 -10.11 13.42 2.10
CA THR A 128 -10.72 14.73 1.89
C THR A 128 -10.68 15.09 0.41
N GLY A 129 -11.83 15.43 -0.13
CA GLY A 129 -11.98 15.90 -1.50
C GLY A 129 -11.73 17.38 -1.65
N ARG A 130 -11.63 17.85 -2.91
CA ARG A 130 -11.36 19.26 -3.22
C ARG A 130 -12.51 20.18 -2.81
N ASP A 131 -13.73 19.66 -2.71
CA ASP A 131 -14.90 20.41 -2.23
C ASP A 131 -15.04 20.41 -0.70
N GLY A 132 -14.10 19.78 0.01
CA GLY A 132 -14.13 19.65 1.47
C GLY A 132 -14.92 18.46 1.99
N SER A 133 -15.55 17.67 1.12
CA SER A 133 -16.23 16.44 1.56
C SER A 133 -15.21 15.41 2.05
N THR A 134 -15.64 14.56 2.96
CA THR A 134 -14.74 13.58 3.59
C THR A 134 -15.35 12.18 3.62
N LYS A 135 -14.45 11.20 3.64
CA LYS A 135 -14.79 9.80 3.91
C LYS A 135 -13.78 9.25 4.91
N THR A 136 -14.28 8.71 6.01
CA THR A 136 -13.44 8.07 7.02
C THR A 136 -13.48 6.56 6.86
N TYR A 137 -12.31 5.94 6.94
CA TYR A 137 -12.12 4.50 6.83
C TYR A 137 -11.25 4.05 8.01
N THR A 138 -11.74 3.07 8.76
CA THR A 138 -10.92 2.43 9.79
C THR A 138 -10.20 1.23 9.17
N LEU A 139 -8.89 1.18 9.29
CA LEU A 139 -8.10 0.10 8.73
C LEU A 139 -8.55 -1.23 9.33
N THR A 140 -8.89 -2.17 8.45
CA THR A 140 -9.28 -3.53 8.85
C THR A 140 -8.06 -4.34 9.31
N LYS A 141 -8.32 -5.47 9.95
CA LYS A 141 -7.27 -6.43 10.30
C LYS A 141 -6.48 -6.86 9.09
N ASP A 142 -7.16 -7.11 7.97
CA ASP A 142 -6.52 -7.52 6.71
C ASP A 142 -5.64 -6.40 6.15
N ASN A 143 -6.10 -5.15 6.23
CA ASN A 143 -5.29 -4.02 5.79
C ASN A 143 -4.03 -3.88 6.66
N LEU A 144 -4.16 -3.98 7.98
CA LEU A 144 -3.01 -3.92 8.88
C LEU A 144 -2.06 -5.11 8.66
N GLN A 145 -2.60 -6.30 8.39
CA GLN A 145 -1.78 -7.48 8.07
C GLN A 145 -1.00 -7.28 6.77
N ALA A 146 -1.63 -6.69 5.75
CA ALA A 146 -0.94 -6.34 4.51
C ALA A 146 0.25 -5.42 4.75
N ILE A 147 0.08 -4.39 5.59
CA ILE A 147 1.16 -3.47 5.97
C ILE A 147 2.28 -4.23 6.68
N ARG A 148 1.94 -5.09 7.64
CA ARG A 148 2.93 -5.90 8.38
C ARG A 148 3.74 -6.79 7.46
N ASP A 149 3.07 -7.49 6.55
CA ASP A 149 3.71 -8.46 5.67
C ASP A 149 4.66 -7.80 4.69
N ILE A 150 4.23 -6.71 4.06
CA ILE A 150 5.07 -5.98 3.11
C ILE A 150 6.24 -5.30 3.83
N LEU A 151 6.02 -4.75 5.01
CA LEU A 151 7.09 -4.14 5.79
C LEU A 151 8.14 -5.18 6.23
N ASN A 152 7.71 -6.37 6.63
CA ASN A 152 8.61 -7.49 6.94
C ASN A 152 9.41 -7.91 5.71
N ALA A 153 8.78 -7.97 4.55
CA ALA A 153 9.46 -8.27 3.28
C ALA A 153 10.48 -7.20 2.94
N TYR A 154 10.12 -5.93 3.12
CA TYR A 154 11.02 -4.79 2.93
C TYR A 154 12.26 -4.90 3.81
N ASP A 155 12.07 -5.12 5.10
CA ASP A 155 13.18 -5.26 6.06
C ASP A 155 14.07 -6.45 5.72
N THR A 156 13.50 -7.55 5.30
CA THR A 156 14.25 -8.75 4.87
C THR A 156 15.10 -8.45 3.64
N LEU A 157 14.55 -7.77 2.64
CA LEU A 157 15.27 -7.44 1.42
C LEU A 157 16.37 -6.40 1.65
N LEU A 158 16.12 -5.40 2.50
CA LEU A 158 17.13 -4.43 2.87
C LEU A 158 18.30 -5.05 3.65
N GLY A 159 18.03 -6.05 4.48
CA GLY A 159 19.04 -6.77 5.25
C GLY A 159 19.86 -7.75 4.42
N SER A 160 19.46 -7.99 3.18
CA SER A 160 20.14 -8.93 2.28
C SER A 160 21.13 -8.21 1.38
N ASP A 161 22.23 -8.88 1.02
CA ASP A 161 23.08 -8.39 -0.05
C ASP A 161 22.38 -8.54 -1.41
N VAL A 162 22.93 -7.90 -2.44
CA VAL A 162 22.37 -7.89 -3.80
C VAL A 162 22.16 -9.30 -4.34
N SER A 163 23.13 -10.18 -4.13
CA SER A 163 23.06 -11.57 -4.61
C SER A 163 21.98 -12.36 -3.92
N THR A 164 21.86 -12.22 -2.59
CA THR A 164 20.84 -12.89 -1.79
C THR A 164 19.44 -12.40 -2.16
N ALA A 165 19.26 -11.09 -2.31
CA ALA A 165 17.97 -10.53 -2.72
C ALA A 165 17.53 -11.07 -4.09
N ARG A 166 18.44 -11.15 -5.05
CA ARG A 166 18.17 -11.73 -6.37
C ARG A 166 17.77 -13.20 -6.29
N VAL A 167 18.46 -13.98 -5.47
CA VAL A 167 18.15 -15.40 -5.28
C VAL A 167 16.74 -15.57 -4.67
N VAL A 168 16.44 -14.78 -3.64
CA VAL A 168 15.13 -14.81 -2.99
C VAL A 168 14.03 -14.46 -3.99
N LEU A 169 14.19 -13.37 -4.72
CA LEU A 169 13.19 -12.94 -5.71
C LEU A 169 12.98 -13.98 -6.81
N ARG A 170 14.05 -14.56 -7.33
CA ARG A 170 13.96 -15.61 -8.36
C ARG A 170 13.28 -16.87 -7.85
N SER A 171 13.47 -17.23 -6.59
CA SER A 171 12.83 -18.40 -5.99
C SER A 171 11.32 -18.26 -5.84
N LEU A 172 10.83 -17.01 -5.78
CA LEU A 172 9.40 -16.70 -5.62
C LEU A 172 8.66 -16.64 -6.94
N VAL A 173 9.37 -16.50 -8.04
CA VAL A 173 8.76 -16.44 -9.39
C VAL A 173 8.45 -17.85 -9.86
N LYS A 174 7.20 -18.05 -10.22
CA LYS A 174 6.73 -19.30 -10.78
C LYS A 174 6.62 -19.24 -12.29
#